data_2525d1850e64a073154833505533741f
#
_entry.id   2525d1850e64a073154833505533741f
#
_cell.length_a   1.000
_cell.length_b   1.000
_cell.length_c   1.000
_cell.angle_alpha   90.00
_cell.angle_beta   90.00
_cell.angle_gamma   90.00
#
_symmetry.space_group_name_H-M   'P 1'
#
loop_
_entity.id
_entity.type
_entity.pdbx_description
1 polymer ?
#
loop_
_entity_poly.entity_id
_entity_poly.type
_entity_poly.pdbx_seq_one_letter_code
_entity_poly.pdbx_strand_id
1 'polypeptide(L)'
;IKKFLRSCLSKYKSKNNPIINSASFLTTLVDFANPGEIGALINKSTIGYIENKVSEVGYLDGRYLSNSFSLIRANDLVWSYFVNNYLLGKSPAAFDILYWNSDATNLPAKMYIYYLKNMYIDNLLKVAGGIEMLGTKINLADIEVPTFSLAAKGDHIALWQSVYDGVKLFKGNRTFCLTEAGHVAGVVNPATSNKYSHMISTDI
;
A
#
# COMPACT_ATOMS: atom_id res chain seq x y z
N ILE A 1 1.59 -9.35 -1.69
CA ILE A 1 2.55 -9.14 -0.57
C ILE A 1 2.81 -10.45 0.17
N LYS A 2 1.80 -11.22 0.65
CA LYS A 2 2.01 -12.47 1.42
C LYS A 2 2.84 -13.54 0.70
N LYS A 3 2.55 -13.82 -0.58
CA LYS A 3 3.33 -14.78 -1.39
C LYS A 3 4.76 -14.30 -1.65
N PHE A 4 4.94 -13.02 -1.84
CA PHE A 4 6.21 -12.40 -2.15
C PHE A 4 7.15 -12.39 -0.93
N LEU A 5 6.72 -11.86 0.22
CA LEU A 5 7.50 -11.89 1.46
C LEU A 5 7.85 -13.32 1.88
N ARG A 6 6.92 -14.28 1.72
CA ARG A 6 7.18 -15.70 1.99
C ARG A 6 8.24 -16.29 1.05
N SER A 7 8.15 -16.00 -0.26
CA SER A 7 9.09 -16.50 -1.26
C SER A 7 10.49 -15.92 -1.03
N CYS A 8 10.59 -14.63 -0.68
CA CYS A 8 11.87 -13.99 -0.36
C CYS A 8 12.50 -14.57 0.91
N LEU A 9 11.73 -14.72 1.99
CA LEU A 9 12.29 -15.00 3.31
C LEU A 9 12.50 -16.49 3.59
N SER A 10 11.60 -17.40 3.17
CA SER A 10 11.73 -18.82 3.47
C SER A 10 12.72 -19.56 2.55
N LYS A 11 12.89 -19.10 1.31
CA LYS A 11 13.82 -19.70 0.36
C LYS A 11 15.20 -19.05 0.37
N TYR A 12 15.31 -17.81 0.80
CA TYR A 12 16.59 -17.12 0.89
C TYR A 12 17.49 -17.66 2.01
N LYS A 13 16.89 -18.07 3.14
CA LYS A 13 17.64 -18.74 4.23
C LYS A 13 18.07 -20.16 3.91
N SER A 14 17.55 -20.81 2.88
CA SER A 14 17.75 -22.24 2.65
C SER A 14 18.75 -22.59 1.57
N LYS A 15 19.79 -21.86 1.27
CA LYS A 15 20.93 -22.32 0.48
C LYS A 15 21.46 -21.28 -0.54
N ASN A 16 22.73 -21.29 -0.75
CA ASN A 16 23.64 -20.71 -1.75
C ASN A 16 23.13 -20.50 -3.21
N ASN A 17 21.83 -20.38 -3.44
CA ASN A 17 21.26 -20.13 -4.75
C ASN A 17 20.07 -19.17 -4.61
N PRO A 18 20.28 -17.85 -4.73
CA PRO A 18 19.21 -16.88 -4.63
C PRO A 18 18.25 -17.05 -5.81
N ILE A 19 17.00 -17.44 -5.52
CA ILE A 19 15.93 -17.55 -6.52
C ILE A 19 15.43 -16.15 -6.94
N ILE A 20 15.62 -15.15 -6.09
CA ILE A 20 15.17 -13.77 -6.28
C ILE A 20 16.39 -12.88 -6.39
N ASN A 21 16.57 -12.22 -7.52
CA ASN A 21 17.71 -11.36 -7.79
C ASN A 21 17.50 -9.91 -7.32
N SER A 22 16.25 -9.44 -7.28
CA SER A 22 15.89 -8.08 -6.83
C SER A 22 14.44 -8.01 -6.42
N ALA A 23 14.06 -6.94 -5.73
CA ALA A 23 12.68 -6.68 -5.33
C ALA A 23 12.30 -5.23 -5.62
N SER A 24 11.12 -5.02 -6.22
CA SER A 24 10.56 -3.69 -6.45
C SER A 24 9.32 -3.49 -5.59
N PHE A 25 9.29 -2.39 -4.83
CA PHE A 25 8.20 -1.95 -4.00
C PHE A 25 7.60 -0.68 -4.59
N LEU A 26 6.35 -0.74 -4.97
CA LEU A 26 5.66 0.39 -5.59
C LEU A 26 4.61 0.90 -4.62
N THR A 27 4.77 2.13 -4.13
CA THR A 27 3.86 2.79 -3.17
C THR A 27 3.45 1.86 -2.01
N THR A 28 4.43 1.19 -1.39
CA THR A 28 4.20 0.10 -0.45
C THR A 28 4.66 0.47 0.95
N LEU A 29 3.75 0.44 1.94
CA LEU A 29 4.08 0.58 3.35
C LEU A 29 4.60 -0.75 3.92
N VAL A 30 5.69 -0.67 4.67
CA VAL A 30 6.20 -1.73 5.55
C VAL A 30 6.38 -1.25 6.98
N ASP A 31 6.44 0.07 7.19
CA ASP A 31 6.27 0.75 8.47
C ASP A 31 4.95 1.52 8.45
N PHE A 32 4.07 1.21 9.40
CA PHE A 32 2.73 1.78 9.53
C PHE A 32 2.63 2.79 10.67
N ALA A 33 3.74 3.31 11.18
CA ALA A 33 3.74 4.31 12.26
C ALA A 33 2.94 5.57 11.89
N ASN A 34 3.00 5.96 10.62
CA ASN A 34 2.18 7.04 10.08
C ASN A 34 1.44 6.57 8.83
N PRO A 35 0.25 6.01 8.99
CA PRO A 35 -0.53 5.44 7.89
C PRO A 35 -1.30 6.50 7.07
N GLY A 36 -1.06 7.80 7.31
CA GLY A 36 -1.78 8.89 6.66
C GLY A 36 -3.23 9.03 7.14
N GLU A 37 -4.06 9.62 6.29
CA GLU A 37 -5.45 9.97 6.63
C GLU A 37 -6.32 8.75 6.98
N ILE A 38 -6.02 7.59 6.41
CA ILE A 38 -6.75 6.35 6.71
C ILE A 38 -6.59 5.93 8.18
N GLY A 39 -5.51 6.35 8.83
CA GLY A 39 -5.27 6.10 10.25
C GLY A 39 -6.38 6.65 11.16
N ALA A 40 -7.05 7.72 10.76
CA ALA A 40 -8.19 8.28 11.50
C ALA A 40 -9.37 7.30 11.60
N LEU A 41 -9.53 6.42 10.61
CA LEU A 41 -10.59 5.42 10.54
C LEU A 41 -10.20 4.11 11.23
N ILE A 42 -8.89 3.90 11.52
CA ILE A 42 -8.37 2.63 12.03
C ILE A 42 -7.97 2.81 13.50
N ASN A 43 -8.85 2.38 14.39
CA ASN A 43 -8.61 2.33 15.83
C ASN A 43 -9.20 1.04 16.42
N LYS A 44 -8.87 0.74 17.68
CA LYS A 44 -9.30 -0.52 18.33
C LYS A 44 -10.82 -0.71 18.34
N SER A 45 -11.57 0.35 18.56
CA SER A 45 -13.06 0.29 18.59
C SER A 45 -13.62 0.02 17.21
N THR A 46 -13.12 0.71 16.18
CA THR A 46 -13.55 0.52 14.79
C THR A 46 -13.24 -0.90 14.31
N ILE A 47 -12.06 -1.42 14.64
CA ILE A 47 -11.68 -2.79 14.27
C ILE A 47 -12.58 -3.82 14.94
N GLY A 48 -12.94 -3.66 16.21
CA GLY A 48 -13.87 -4.56 16.90
C GLY A 48 -15.24 -4.60 16.21
N TYR A 49 -15.76 -3.45 15.81
CA TYR A 49 -17.01 -3.38 15.04
C TYR A 49 -16.88 -4.08 13.67
N ILE A 50 -15.82 -3.79 12.93
CA ILE A 50 -15.58 -4.42 11.64
C ILE A 50 -15.44 -5.93 11.78
N GLU A 51 -14.69 -6.41 12.78
CA GLU A 51 -14.46 -7.83 13.04
C GLU A 51 -15.79 -8.58 13.24
N ASN A 52 -16.69 -8.03 14.06
CA ASN A 52 -18.00 -8.62 14.27
C ASN A 52 -18.79 -8.71 12.96
N LYS A 53 -18.82 -7.62 12.19
CA LYS A 53 -19.54 -7.56 10.90
C LYS A 53 -19.00 -8.54 9.86
N VAL A 54 -17.68 -8.57 9.66
CA VAL A 54 -17.09 -9.41 8.60
C VAL A 54 -16.98 -10.88 9.00
N SER A 55 -16.96 -11.20 10.32
CA SER A 55 -16.89 -12.57 10.80
C SER A 55 -18.17 -13.34 10.53
N GLU A 56 -19.31 -12.67 10.60
CA GLU A 56 -20.62 -13.29 10.29
C GLU A 56 -20.74 -13.69 8.81
N VAL A 57 -20.22 -12.82 7.92
CA VAL A 57 -20.34 -13.01 6.46
C VAL A 57 -19.14 -13.76 5.88
N GLY A 58 -18.00 -13.74 6.56
CA GLY A 58 -16.73 -14.37 6.13
C GLY A 58 -15.86 -13.50 5.23
N TYR A 59 -16.32 -12.33 4.81
CA TYR A 59 -15.55 -11.37 4.00
C TYR A 59 -15.97 -9.92 4.23
N LEU A 60 -15.09 -8.97 3.90
CA LEU A 60 -15.45 -7.57 3.71
C LEU A 60 -15.84 -7.35 2.24
N ASP A 61 -17.01 -6.80 2.01
CA ASP A 61 -17.42 -6.34 0.68
C ASP A 61 -16.52 -5.17 0.25
N GLY A 62 -15.90 -5.29 -0.92
CA GLY A 62 -14.96 -4.29 -1.44
C GLY A 62 -15.54 -2.89 -1.60
N ARG A 63 -16.87 -2.78 -1.74
CA ARG A 63 -17.57 -1.48 -1.82
C ARG A 63 -17.39 -0.64 -0.55
N TYR A 64 -17.33 -1.25 0.63
CA TYR A 64 -17.06 -0.51 1.87
C TYR A 64 -15.68 0.14 1.86
N LEU A 65 -14.67 -0.57 1.35
CA LEU A 65 -13.32 -0.04 1.24
C LEU A 65 -13.27 1.10 0.21
N SER A 66 -13.87 0.89 -0.96
CA SER A 66 -13.97 1.91 -2.01
C SER A 66 -14.67 3.19 -1.51
N ASN A 67 -15.80 3.04 -0.79
CA ASN A 67 -16.50 4.18 -0.19
C ASN A 67 -15.65 4.91 0.85
N SER A 68 -14.90 4.18 1.69
CA SER A 68 -14.02 4.78 2.68
C SER A 68 -12.93 5.65 2.02
N PHE A 69 -12.29 5.16 0.96
CA PHE A 69 -11.32 5.97 0.20
C PHE A 69 -11.97 7.17 -0.50
N SER A 70 -13.18 7.01 -1.02
CA SER A 70 -13.92 8.12 -1.62
C SER A 70 -14.27 9.21 -0.61
N LEU A 71 -14.59 8.84 0.64
CA LEU A 71 -14.87 9.80 1.70
C LEU A 71 -13.62 10.56 2.16
N ILE A 72 -12.46 9.89 2.26
CA ILE A 72 -11.19 10.53 2.59
C ILE A 72 -10.83 11.61 1.55
N ARG A 73 -11.12 11.36 0.28
CA ARG A 73 -10.89 12.29 -0.83
C ARG A 73 -12.19 12.82 -1.43
N ALA A 74 -13.16 13.16 -0.60
CA ALA A 74 -14.49 13.57 -1.05
C ALA A 74 -14.47 14.76 -2.02
N ASN A 75 -13.56 15.72 -1.84
CA ASN A 75 -13.44 16.86 -2.75
C ASN A 75 -13.07 16.43 -4.17
N ASP A 76 -12.16 15.48 -4.31
CA ASP A 76 -11.67 15.02 -5.61
C ASP A 76 -12.57 13.96 -6.24
N LEU A 77 -13.06 13.01 -5.41
CA LEU A 77 -13.73 11.81 -5.89
C LEU A 77 -15.27 11.89 -5.86
N VAL A 78 -15.84 12.87 -5.16
CA VAL A 78 -17.29 13.06 -5.05
C VAL A 78 -17.68 14.47 -5.53
N TRP A 79 -17.24 15.49 -4.81
CA TRP A 79 -17.68 16.87 -5.05
C TRP A 79 -17.22 17.45 -6.39
N SER A 80 -16.02 17.11 -6.84
CA SER A 80 -15.51 17.52 -8.16
C SER A 80 -16.42 17.03 -9.29
N TYR A 81 -16.86 15.77 -9.23
CA TYR A 81 -17.80 15.21 -10.22
C TYR A 81 -19.19 15.84 -10.10
N PHE A 82 -19.69 16.02 -8.88
CA PHE A 82 -20.98 16.66 -8.67
C PHE A 82 -21.00 18.07 -9.26
N VAL A 83 -19.98 18.89 -8.97
CA VAL A 83 -19.91 20.26 -9.47
C VAL A 83 -19.73 20.29 -10.99
N ASN A 84 -18.75 19.57 -11.52
CA ASN A 84 -18.43 19.68 -12.95
C ASN A 84 -19.47 19.00 -13.83
N ASN A 85 -19.91 17.80 -13.49
CA ASN A 85 -20.76 17.02 -14.37
C ASN A 85 -22.24 17.29 -14.14
N TYR A 86 -22.69 17.44 -12.88
CA TYR A 86 -24.10 17.65 -12.57
C TYR A 86 -24.46 19.13 -12.62
N LEU A 87 -23.74 20.03 -11.89
CA LEU A 87 -24.09 21.44 -11.84
C LEU A 87 -23.66 22.21 -13.09
N LEU A 88 -22.48 21.94 -13.64
CA LEU A 88 -21.94 22.66 -14.81
C LEU A 88 -22.21 21.94 -16.13
N GLY A 89 -22.80 20.75 -16.13
CA GLY A 89 -23.15 20.00 -17.34
C GLY A 89 -21.95 19.58 -18.20
N LYS A 90 -20.72 19.56 -17.63
CA LYS A 90 -19.53 19.14 -18.38
C LYS A 90 -19.55 17.63 -18.57
N SER A 91 -19.12 17.15 -19.73
CA SER A 91 -18.92 15.72 -19.94
C SER A 91 -17.86 15.18 -18.98
N PRO A 92 -18.07 13.98 -18.40
CA PRO A 92 -17.04 13.33 -17.59
C PRO A 92 -15.73 13.20 -18.37
N ALA A 93 -14.60 13.46 -17.71
CA ALA A 93 -13.30 13.24 -18.32
C ALA A 93 -13.14 11.75 -18.68
N ALA A 94 -12.73 11.47 -19.90
CA ALA A 94 -12.38 10.11 -20.30
C ALA A 94 -11.12 9.68 -19.57
N PHE A 95 -11.29 8.77 -18.63
CA PHE A 95 -10.19 8.27 -17.78
C PHE A 95 -10.35 6.76 -17.66
N ASP A 96 -9.63 6.03 -18.47
CA ASP A 96 -9.74 4.58 -18.64
C ASP A 96 -9.47 3.80 -17.35
N ILE A 97 -8.56 4.27 -16.51
CA ILE A 97 -8.22 3.63 -15.22
C ILE A 97 -9.38 3.69 -14.20
N LEU A 98 -10.38 4.57 -14.39
CA LEU A 98 -11.53 4.64 -13.47
C LEU A 98 -12.33 3.34 -13.44
N TYR A 99 -12.47 2.66 -14.57
CA TYR A 99 -13.16 1.37 -14.63
C TYR A 99 -12.44 0.34 -13.76
N TRP A 100 -11.13 0.22 -13.91
CA TRP A 100 -10.31 -0.67 -13.09
C TRP A 100 -10.37 -0.29 -11.60
N ASN A 101 -10.30 0.99 -11.28
CA ASN A 101 -10.32 1.47 -9.90
C ASN A 101 -11.68 1.27 -9.21
N SER A 102 -12.77 1.21 -9.98
CA SER A 102 -14.12 0.95 -9.46
C SER A 102 -14.45 -0.53 -9.32
N ASP A 103 -13.60 -1.43 -9.86
CA ASP A 103 -13.78 -2.89 -9.74
C ASP A 103 -13.37 -3.36 -8.33
N ALA A 104 -14.34 -3.32 -7.43
CA ALA A 104 -14.14 -3.62 -6.02
C ALA A 104 -13.98 -5.13 -5.77
N THR A 105 -12.90 -5.51 -5.07
CA THR A 105 -12.62 -6.90 -4.70
C THR A 105 -12.94 -7.16 -3.24
N ASN A 106 -13.69 -8.23 -2.97
CA ASN A 106 -13.98 -8.68 -1.61
C ASN A 106 -12.74 -9.23 -0.90
N LEU A 107 -12.59 -8.89 0.37
CA LEU A 107 -11.45 -9.29 1.18
C LEU A 107 -11.86 -10.37 2.20
N PRO A 108 -11.20 -11.55 2.23
CA PRO A 108 -11.49 -12.56 3.26
C PRO A 108 -11.36 -11.99 4.67
N ALA A 109 -12.37 -12.20 5.54
CA ALA A 109 -12.46 -11.60 6.86
C ALA A 109 -11.17 -11.81 7.69
N LYS A 110 -10.70 -13.05 7.80
CA LYS A 110 -9.49 -13.38 8.57
C LYS A 110 -8.25 -12.64 8.07
N MET A 111 -8.09 -12.50 6.74
CA MET A 111 -6.96 -11.76 6.16
C MET A 111 -7.06 -10.28 6.47
N TYR A 112 -8.25 -9.70 6.32
CA TYR A 112 -8.47 -8.28 6.51
C TYR A 112 -8.24 -7.86 7.97
N ILE A 113 -8.84 -8.59 8.92
CA ILE A 113 -8.66 -8.33 10.35
C ILE A 113 -7.21 -8.53 10.78
N TYR A 114 -6.56 -9.60 10.30
CA TYR A 114 -5.13 -9.81 10.55
C TYR A 114 -4.29 -8.63 10.07
N TYR A 115 -4.57 -8.11 8.88
CA TYR A 115 -3.87 -6.97 8.29
C TYR A 115 -4.07 -5.70 9.12
N LEU A 116 -5.31 -5.38 9.49
CA LEU A 116 -5.60 -4.19 10.29
C LEU A 116 -4.93 -4.25 11.67
N LYS A 117 -5.05 -5.37 12.39
CA LYS A 117 -4.47 -5.52 13.73
C LYS A 117 -2.95 -5.47 13.69
N ASN A 118 -2.33 -6.33 12.91
CA ASN A 118 -0.87 -6.52 12.98
C ASN A 118 -0.09 -5.42 12.23
N MET A 119 -0.65 -4.82 11.17
CA MET A 119 0.03 -3.75 10.44
C MET A 119 -0.35 -2.37 10.98
N TYR A 120 -1.63 -2.01 10.92
CA TYR A 120 -2.05 -0.64 11.25
C TYR A 120 -2.08 -0.34 12.75
N ILE A 121 -2.52 -1.27 13.61
CA ILE A 121 -2.60 -1.01 15.05
C ILE A 121 -1.27 -1.28 15.74
N ASP A 122 -0.72 -2.48 15.54
CA ASP A 122 0.44 -2.92 16.32
C ASP A 122 1.77 -2.73 15.56
N ASN A 123 1.71 -2.38 14.27
CA ASN A 123 2.87 -2.12 13.40
C ASN A 123 3.96 -3.21 13.49
N LEU A 124 3.52 -4.47 13.57
CA LEU A 124 4.41 -5.61 13.85
C LEU A 124 5.30 -5.98 12.66
N LEU A 125 4.97 -5.55 11.43
CA LEU A 125 5.78 -5.91 10.26
C LEU A 125 7.22 -5.35 10.35
N LYS A 126 7.39 -4.16 10.93
CA LYS A 126 8.72 -3.56 11.12
C LYS A 126 9.51 -4.18 12.28
N VAL A 127 8.84 -4.90 13.18
CA VAL A 127 9.47 -5.52 14.34
C VAL A 127 10.05 -6.88 13.93
N ALA A 128 11.33 -7.08 14.17
CA ALA A 128 11.99 -8.35 13.86
C ALA A 128 11.28 -9.52 14.57
N GLY A 129 10.73 -10.48 13.81
CA GLY A 129 9.97 -11.60 14.33
C GLY A 129 8.58 -11.24 14.88
N GLY A 130 8.11 -9.99 14.74
CA GLY A 130 6.80 -9.55 15.19
C GLY A 130 5.65 -10.21 14.45
N ILE A 131 5.89 -10.67 13.22
CA ILE A 131 4.94 -11.40 12.40
C ILE A 131 5.51 -12.77 12.09
N GLU A 132 4.66 -13.80 12.20
CA GLU A 132 4.96 -15.14 11.74
C GLU A 132 4.04 -15.52 10.58
N MET A 133 4.61 -16.04 9.50
CA MET A 133 3.88 -16.54 8.35
C MET A 133 4.35 -17.95 7.99
N LEU A 134 3.45 -18.91 8.10
CA LEU A 134 3.70 -20.31 7.73
C LEU A 134 4.91 -20.91 8.49
N GLY A 135 4.97 -20.64 9.78
CA GLY A 135 6.04 -21.13 10.64
C GLY A 135 7.37 -20.38 10.52
N THR A 136 7.41 -19.26 9.76
CA THR A 136 8.61 -18.45 9.61
C THR A 136 8.38 -17.06 10.18
N LYS A 137 9.22 -16.66 11.14
CA LYS A 137 9.25 -15.29 11.66
C LYS A 137 9.81 -14.35 10.61
N ILE A 138 9.14 -13.22 10.42
CA ILE A 138 9.50 -12.23 9.42
C ILE A 138 10.44 -11.18 10.03
N ASN A 139 11.56 -10.93 9.35
CA ASN A 139 12.44 -9.83 9.66
C ASN A 139 12.81 -9.09 8.36
N LEU A 140 12.50 -7.82 8.28
CA LEU A 140 12.75 -7.00 7.08
C LEU A 140 14.25 -6.82 6.82
N ALA A 141 15.09 -6.87 7.86
CA ALA A 141 16.53 -6.84 7.72
C ALA A 141 17.13 -8.08 7.02
N ASP A 142 16.36 -9.17 6.90
CA ASP A 142 16.77 -10.35 6.13
C ASP A 142 16.62 -10.12 4.60
N ILE A 143 16.11 -8.98 4.17
CA ILE A 143 16.03 -8.59 2.75
C ILE A 143 17.39 -8.02 2.34
N GLU A 144 18.26 -8.87 1.79
CA GLU A 144 19.62 -8.52 1.38
C GLU A 144 19.77 -8.35 -0.15
N VAL A 145 18.74 -8.73 -0.91
CA VAL A 145 18.72 -8.48 -2.37
C VAL A 145 18.61 -6.99 -2.67
N PRO A 146 19.13 -6.52 -3.81
CA PRO A 146 18.90 -5.16 -4.27
C PRO A 146 17.41 -4.83 -4.31
N THR A 147 17.04 -3.69 -3.75
CA THR A 147 15.63 -3.24 -3.71
C THR A 147 15.48 -1.91 -4.44
N PHE A 148 14.40 -1.79 -5.19
CA PHE A 148 13.90 -0.53 -5.76
C PHE A 148 12.58 -0.18 -5.10
N SER A 149 12.47 1.02 -4.54
CA SER A 149 11.25 1.49 -3.89
C SER A 149 10.81 2.80 -4.51
N LEU A 150 9.58 2.82 -5.00
CA LEU A 150 8.96 4.02 -5.55
C LEU A 150 7.90 4.53 -4.58
N ALA A 151 7.95 5.83 -4.30
CA ALA A 151 6.92 6.56 -3.55
C ALA A 151 6.46 7.78 -4.34
N ALA A 152 5.29 8.28 -4.05
CA ALA A 152 4.72 9.43 -4.70
C ALA A 152 4.47 10.56 -3.70
N LYS A 153 4.88 11.78 -4.03
CA LYS A 153 4.83 12.96 -3.15
C LYS A 153 3.39 13.37 -2.81
N GLY A 154 2.48 13.18 -3.77
CA GLY A 154 1.05 13.41 -3.62
C GLY A 154 0.25 12.18 -3.16
N ASP A 155 0.93 11.13 -2.68
CA ASP A 155 0.27 9.93 -2.19
C ASP A 155 -0.31 10.16 -0.78
N HIS A 156 -1.61 9.96 -0.64
CA HIS A 156 -2.35 10.10 0.61
C HIS A 156 -2.65 8.74 1.27
N ILE A 157 -2.36 7.63 0.58
CA ILE A 157 -2.57 6.26 1.06
C ILE A 157 -1.28 5.70 1.67
N ALA A 158 -0.18 5.84 0.93
CA ALA A 158 1.16 5.41 1.36
C ALA A 158 2.09 6.63 1.36
N LEU A 159 2.04 7.41 2.44
CA LEU A 159 2.85 8.62 2.56
C LEU A 159 4.31 8.32 2.24
N TRP A 160 4.92 9.13 1.37
CA TRP A 160 6.28 8.88 0.90
C TRP A 160 7.31 8.83 2.04
N GLN A 161 7.09 9.59 3.13
CA GLN A 161 7.94 9.55 4.33
C GLN A 161 7.91 8.16 4.98
N SER A 162 6.71 7.59 5.13
CA SER A 162 6.54 6.25 5.71
C SER A 162 7.10 5.15 4.81
N VAL A 163 6.98 5.32 3.48
CA VAL A 163 7.63 4.41 2.52
C VAL A 163 9.15 4.51 2.66
N TYR A 164 9.69 5.73 2.73
CA TYR A 164 11.14 5.96 2.89
C TYR A 164 11.68 5.38 4.20
N ASP A 165 10.97 5.59 5.32
CA ASP A 165 11.36 5.01 6.61
C ASP A 165 11.30 3.48 6.58
N GLY A 166 10.33 2.92 5.88
CA GLY A 166 10.24 1.48 5.66
C GLY A 166 11.40 0.92 4.85
N VAL A 167 11.89 1.63 3.84
CA VAL A 167 13.04 1.21 3.01
C VAL A 167 14.32 1.08 3.83
N LYS A 168 14.51 1.91 4.86
CA LYS A 168 15.66 1.84 5.76
C LYS A 168 15.77 0.54 6.55
N LEU A 169 14.66 -0.22 6.66
CA LEU A 169 14.64 -1.51 7.35
C LEU A 169 15.26 -2.65 6.53
N PHE A 170 15.43 -2.48 5.22
CA PHE A 170 16.07 -3.44 4.34
C PHE A 170 17.61 -3.33 4.45
N LYS A 171 18.32 -4.46 4.33
CA LYS A 171 19.77 -4.50 4.50
C LYS A 171 20.57 -4.44 3.20
N GLY A 172 19.97 -4.89 2.08
CA GLY A 172 20.62 -4.88 0.77
C GLY A 172 20.79 -3.48 0.17
N ASN A 173 21.38 -3.40 -1.01
CA ASN A 173 21.46 -2.17 -1.78
C ASN A 173 20.05 -1.64 -2.06
N ARG A 174 19.82 -0.37 -1.74
CA ARG A 174 18.49 0.26 -1.81
C ARG A 174 18.52 1.39 -2.82
N THR A 175 17.52 1.44 -3.67
CA THR A 175 17.25 2.57 -4.55
C THR A 175 15.86 3.10 -4.22
N PHE A 176 15.77 4.39 -3.91
CA PHE A 176 14.51 5.07 -3.64
C PHE A 176 14.21 6.08 -4.73
N CYS A 177 13.02 6.00 -5.28
CA CYS A 177 12.51 6.93 -6.28
C CYS A 177 11.29 7.67 -5.72
N LEU A 178 11.35 8.99 -5.70
CA LEU A 178 10.23 9.86 -5.31
C LEU A 178 9.71 10.60 -6.54
N THR A 179 8.47 10.33 -6.92
CA THR A 179 7.78 11.02 -8.01
C THR A 179 6.80 12.08 -7.47
N GLU A 180 6.52 13.11 -8.27
CA GLU A 180 5.57 14.18 -7.88
C GLU A 180 4.09 13.82 -8.12
N ALA A 181 3.78 12.60 -8.51
CA ALA A 181 2.42 12.11 -8.76
C ALA A 181 1.68 11.68 -7.49
N GLY A 182 0.42 11.23 -7.66
CA GLY A 182 -0.34 10.51 -6.62
C GLY A 182 -0.09 9.01 -6.65
N HIS A 183 -0.77 8.27 -5.75
CA HIS A 183 -0.58 6.83 -5.48
C HIS A 183 -0.49 5.95 -6.73
N VAL A 184 -1.43 6.07 -7.65
CA VAL A 184 -1.49 5.26 -8.88
C VAL A 184 -0.71 5.92 -10.01
N ALA A 185 -0.87 7.24 -10.17
CA ALA A 185 -0.32 7.96 -11.31
C ALA A 185 1.21 7.92 -11.36
N GLY A 186 1.89 7.90 -10.20
CA GLY A 186 3.35 7.77 -10.11
C GLY A 186 3.90 6.43 -10.61
N VAL A 187 3.04 5.40 -10.63
CA VAL A 187 3.41 4.05 -11.08
C VAL A 187 3.05 3.83 -12.55
N VAL A 188 1.86 4.27 -12.98
CA VAL A 188 1.31 3.89 -14.29
C VAL A 188 1.60 4.89 -15.41
N ASN A 189 1.89 6.17 -15.08
CA ASN A 189 2.23 7.14 -16.12
C ASN A 189 3.58 6.80 -16.75
N PRO A 190 3.65 6.68 -18.07
CA PRO A 190 4.90 6.40 -18.76
C PRO A 190 5.86 7.59 -18.65
N ALA A 191 7.15 7.31 -18.47
CA ALA A 191 8.19 8.34 -18.41
C ALA A 191 8.22 9.25 -19.67
N THR A 192 7.83 8.71 -20.81
CA THR A 192 7.74 9.42 -22.08
C THR A 192 6.70 10.54 -22.10
N SER A 193 5.72 10.51 -21.17
CA SER A 193 4.70 11.58 -21.08
C SER A 193 5.26 12.90 -20.53
N ASN A 194 6.43 12.90 -19.90
CA ASN A 194 7.07 14.05 -19.23
C ASN A 194 6.12 14.83 -18.30
N LYS A 195 5.13 14.14 -17.72
CA LYS A 195 4.07 14.76 -16.94
C LYS A 195 4.49 15.06 -15.50
N TYR A 196 5.32 14.19 -14.92
CA TYR A 196 5.75 14.30 -13.53
C TYR A 196 7.27 14.17 -13.42
N SER A 197 7.85 15.01 -12.58
CA SER A 197 9.27 14.89 -12.22
C SER A 197 9.49 13.75 -11.22
N HIS A 198 10.74 13.31 -11.11
CA HIS A 198 11.14 12.31 -10.11
C HIS A 198 12.57 12.58 -9.64
N MET A 199 12.85 12.11 -8.44
CA MET A 199 14.18 12.11 -7.83
C MET A 199 14.55 10.68 -7.47
N ILE A 200 15.81 10.30 -7.67
CA ILE A 200 16.33 8.97 -7.33
C ILE A 200 17.52 9.14 -6.39
N SER A 201 17.56 8.34 -5.33
CA SER A 201 18.71 8.21 -4.42
C SER A 201 19.07 6.75 -4.22
N THR A 202 20.36 6.47 -4.13
CA THR A 202 20.92 5.17 -3.73
C THR A 202 21.63 5.25 -2.39
N ASP A 203 21.72 6.45 -1.82
CA ASP A 203 22.30 6.73 -0.50
C ASP A 203 21.15 6.86 0.52
N ILE A 204 20.79 5.71 1.16
CA ILE A 204 19.63 5.56 2.04
C ILE A 204 20.05 4.89 3.35
#